data_52c6d0243dde79d9914acb9605c15aa1
#
_entry.id   52c6d0243dde79d9914acb9605c15aa1
#
_cell.length_a   1.000
_cell.length_b   1.000
_cell.length_c   1.000
_cell.angle_alpha   90.00
_cell.angle_beta   90.00
_cell.angle_gamma   90.00
#
_symmetry.space_group_name_H-M   'P 1'
#
loop_
_entity.id
_entity.type
_entity.pdbx_description
1 polymer ?
#
loop_
_entity_poly.entity_id
_entity_poly.type
_entity_poly.pdbx_seq_one_letter_code
_entity_poly.pdbx_strand_id
1 'polypeptide(L)'
;MAKRAYSPKEIAAKKWVTLPWGAQWSDPFGFPAENASWFISGASAQGKSSFVMQLGKELCKYGPVVYMSYEEGVNQSFQRRMNYLGMNEVQGKFRVVVDDTIEELAVRLSKPKSPKFIIVDSFQVGCDDKGWTYPAAVALMRRFNRKCFIFISQEDKSEPTGKPARRLRYICDMKVRVIGYKAYCLGRSIGEAGKYYVVWKDGVIKTNNDTKL
;
A
#
# COMPACT_ATOMS: atom_id res chain seq x y z
N MET A 1 31.80 -9.53 4.05
CA MET A 1 31.45 -9.89 5.44
C MET A 1 30.23 -10.79 5.43
N ALA A 2 30.23 -11.88 6.21
CA ALA A 2 29.08 -12.75 6.38
C ALA A 2 27.92 -11.98 7.04
N LYS A 3 26.67 -12.22 6.59
CA LYS A 3 25.49 -11.62 7.22
C LYS A 3 25.25 -12.29 8.58
N ARG A 4 24.83 -11.49 9.58
CA ARG A 4 24.53 -11.97 10.94
C ARG A 4 23.42 -13.02 10.91
N ALA A 5 23.67 -14.17 11.55
CA ALA A 5 22.64 -15.15 11.90
C ALA A 5 22.01 -14.75 13.26
N TYR A 6 20.72 -15.05 13.44
CA TYR A 6 20.00 -14.79 14.69
C TYR A 6 19.57 -16.09 15.35
N SER A 7 19.76 -16.19 16.66
CA SER A 7 19.22 -17.27 17.47
C SER A 7 17.72 -17.07 17.74
N PRO A 8 16.95 -18.11 18.11
CA PRO A 8 15.55 -17.96 18.50
C PRO A 8 15.34 -16.96 19.66
N LYS A 9 16.27 -16.93 20.63
CA LYS A 9 16.22 -15.97 21.75
C LYS A 9 16.38 -14.52 21.28
N GLU A 10 17.29 -14.26 20.34
CA GLU A 10 17.46 -12.91 19.76
C GLU A 10 16.26 -12.49 18.93
N ILE A 11 15.61 -13.42 18.21
CA ILE A 11 14.38 -13.14 17.46
C ILE A 11 13.23 -12.81 18.42
N ALA A 12 13.04 -13.59 19.48
CA ALA A 12 12.00 -13.37 20.47
C ALA A 12 12.18 -12.04 21.24
N ALA A 13 13.40 -11.59 21.44
CA ALA A 13 13.70 -10.32 22.09
C ALA A 13 13.48 -9.08 21.22
N LYS A 14 13.21 -9.23 19.90
CA LYS A 14 12.96 -8.10 19.01
C LYS A 14 11.62 -7.44 19.34
N LYS A 15 11.66 -6.12 19.55
CA LYS A 15 10.46 -5.29 19.71
C LYS A 15 10.08 -4.65 18.38
N TRP A 16 8.81 -4.72 18.04
CA TRP A 16 8.24 -4.11 16.85
C TRP A 16 7.31 -2.97 17.25
N VAL A 17 7.43 -1.85 16.59
CA VAL A 17 6.43 -0.77 16.70
C VAL A 17 5.33 -1.11 15.70
N THR A 18 4.11 -1.27 16.19
CA THR A 18 2.93 -1.59 15.37
C THR A 18 2.05 -0.37 15.20
N LEU A 19 1.15 -0.40 14.20
CA LEU A 19 0.15 0.65 13.98
C LEU A 19 -1.00 0.48 14.98
N PRO A 20 -1.19 1.39 15.96
CA PRO A 20 -2.22 1.28 16.99
C PRO A 20 -3.54 1.89 16.51
N TRP A 21 -4.07 1.42 15.39
CA TRP A 21 -5.29 1.91 14.78
C TRP A 21 -6.57 1.28 15.34
N GLY A 22 -7.72 1.91 15.07
CA GLY A 22 -9.00 1.43 15.58
C GLY A 22 -9.56 0.22 14.86
N ALA A 23 -10.67 -0.33 15.37
CA ALA A 23 -11.32 -1.57 14.92
C ALA A 23 -11.57 -1.62 13.40
N GLN A 24 -11.96 -0.50 12.78
CA GLN A 24 -12.15 -0.43 11.33
C GLN A 24 -10.95 -0.95 10.53
N TRP A 25 -9.72 -0.77 11.05
CA TRP A 25 -8.46 -1.21 10.46
C TRP A 25 -7.92 -2.49 11.09
N SER A 26 -8.02 -2.61 12.43
CA SER A 26 -7.47 -3.77 13.11
C SER A 26 -8.25 -5.06 12.85
N ASP A 27 -9.58 -4.99 12.69
CA ASP A 27 -10.38 -6.17 12.41
C ASP A 27 -9.92 -6.88 11.12
N PRO A 28 -9.79 -6.20 9.96
CA PRO A 28 -9.32 -6.86 8.74
C PRO A 28 -7.80 -7.04 8.67
N PHE A 29 -6.99 -6.16 9.29
CA PHE A 29 -5.54 -6.11 9.04
C PHE A 29 -4.67 -6.39 10.27
N GLY A 30 -5.27 -6.57 11.45
CA GLY A 30 -4.54 -6.70 12.72
C GLY A 30 -3.75 -5.45 13.07
N PHE A 31 -2.62 -5.63 13.72
CA PHE A 31 -1.68 -4.56 14.11
C PHE A 31 -0.33 -4.78 13.44
N PRO A 32 -0.19 -4.51 12.13
CA PRO A 32 1.06 -4.71 11.41
C PRO A 32 2.15 -3.78 11.94
N ALA A 33 3.40 -4.20 11.78
CA ALA A 33 4.53 -3.33 12.07
C ALA A 33 4.44 -2.06 11.19
N GLU A 34 4.80 -0.91 11.76
CA GLU A 34 4.71 0.37 11.06
C GLU A 34 5.57 0.49 9.80
N ASN A 35 6.54 -0.40 9.65
CA ASN A 35 7.41 -0.54 8.48
C ASN A 35 7.10 -1.80 7.64
N ALA A 36 5.98 -2.48 7.91
CA ALA A 36 5.56 -3.61 7.11
C ALA A 36 5.33 -3.20 5.65
N SER A 37 5.76 -4.05 4.73
CA SER A 37 5.53 -3.85 3.30
C SER A 37 4.14 -4.38 2.89
N TRP A 38 3.46 -3.64 2.03
CA TRP A 38 2.10 -3.96 1.58
C TRP A 38 2.07 -4.18 0.08
N PHE A 39 1.31 -5.17 -0.35
CA PHE A 39 0.96 -5.40 -1.74
C PHE A 39 -0.56 -5.43 -1.87
N ILE A 40 -1.12 -4.47 -2.60
CA ILE A 40 -2.55 -4.29 -2.79
C ILE A 40 -2.89 -4.56 -4.24
N SER A 41 -3.78 -5.50 -4.49
CA SER A 41 -4.15 -5.90 -5.85
C SER A 41 -5.66 -6.03 -6.05
N GLY A 42 -6.09 -6.09 -7.30
CA GLY A 42 -7.48 -6.27 -7.70
C GLY A 42 -7.67 -5.84 -9.15
N ALA A 43 -8.78 -6.27 -9.77
CA ALA A 43 -9.12 -5.87 -11.13
C ALA A 43 -9.38 -4.37 -11.24
N SER A 44 -9.47 -3.83 -12.46
CA SER A 44 -9.81 -2.44 -12.68
C SER A 44 -11.17 -2.08 -12.07
N ALA A 45 -11.35 -0.83 -11.65
CA ALA A 45 -12.59 -0.29 -11.09
C ALA A 45 -13.10 -0.94 -9.78
N GLN A 46 -12.30 -1.76 -9.09
CA GLN A 46 -12.68 -2.39 -7.82
C GLN A 46 -12.48 -1.52 -6.58
N GLY A 47 -11.97 -0.28 -6.74
CA GLY A 47 -11.77 0.67 -5.64
C GLY A 47 -10.38 0.69 -5.02
N LYS A 48 -9.36 0.10 -5.65
CA LYS A 48 -7.97 0.06 -5.14
C LYS A 48 -7.44 1.44 -4.75
N SER A 49 -7.45 2.41 -5.68
CA SER A 49 -6.90 3.75 -5.43
C SER A 49 -7.68 4.50 -4.34
N SER A 50 -9.02 4.29 -4.25
CA SER A 50 -9.83 4.84 -3.15
C SER A 50 -9.46 4.21 -1.81
N PHE A 51 -9.27 2.89 -1.76
CA PHE A 51 -8.81 2.19 -0.56
C PHE A 51 -7.45 2.71 -0.09
N VAL A 52 -6.49 2.80 -1.00
CA VAL A 52 -5.12 3.20 -0.66
C VAL A 52 -5.05 4.66 -0.25
N MET A 53 -5.89 5.52 -0.82
CA MET A 53 -6.00 6.92 -0.40
C MET A 53 -6.57 7.04 1.03
N GLN A 54 -7.58 6.23 1.39
CA GLN A 54 -8.11 6.14 2.76
C GLN A 54 -7.06 5.56 3.73
N LEU A 55 -6.34 4.52 3.32
CA LEU A 55 -5.21 3.99 4.08
C LEU A 55 -4.13 5.05 4.29
N GLY A 56 -3.76 5.79 3.24
CA GLY A 56 -2.81 6.90 3.32
C GLY A 56 -3.28 8.01 4.27
N LYS A 57 -4.57 8.34 4.27
CA LYS A 57 -5.17 9.29 5.24
C LYS A 57 -5.00 8.80 6.68
N GLU A 58 -5.30 7.53 6.94
CA GLU A 58 -5.11 6.92 8.26
C GLU A 58 -3.63 6.93 8.69
N LEU A 59 -2.73 6.53 7.77
CA LEU A 59 -1.29 6.50 8.01
C LEU A 59 -0.69 7.88 8.33
N CYS A 60 -1.32 8.97 7.88
CA CYS A 60 -0.91 10.33 8.25
C CYS A 60 -0.98 10.62 9.75
N LYS A 61 -1.70 9.83 10.53
CA LYS A 61 -1.69 9.91 11.99
C LYS A 61 -0.35 9.47 12.58
N TYR A 62 0.36 8.59 11.88
CA TYR A 62 1.60 7.94 12.33
C TYR A 62 2.87 8.47 11.66
N GLY A 63 2.73 9.29 10.61
CA GLY A 63 3.85 9.92 9.95
C GLY A 63 3.53 10.47 8.56
N PRO A 64 4.47 11.17 7.92
CA PRO A 64 4.28 11.71 6.58
C PRO A 64 4.16 10.60 5.54
N VAL A 65 3.25 10.82 4.57
CA VAL A 65 2.95 9.92 3.45
C VAL A 65 3.36 10.59 2.14
N VAL A 66 4.00 9.86 1.25
CA VAL A 66 4.14 10.21 -0.17
C VAL A 66 3.35 9.22 -1.02
N TYR A 67 2.57 9.74 -1.93
CA TYR A 67 1.77 8.99 -2.89
C TYR A 67 2.33 9.24 -4.30
N MET A 68 2.89 8.19 -4.90
CA MET A 68 3.39 8.20 -6.28
C MET A 68 2.22 7.89 -7.20
N SER A 69 1.65 8.89 -7.87
CA SER A 69 0.48 8.75 -8.76
C SER A 69 0.93 8.57 -10.21
N TYR A 70 1.46 7.41 -10.53
CA TYR A 70 1.98 7.13 -11.87
C TYR A 70 0.88 6.82 -12.88
N GLU A 71 -0.18 6.13 -12.46
CA GLU A 71 -1.25 5.68 -13.36
C GLU A 71 -2.22 6.82 -13.71
N GLU A 72 -2.65 7.59 -12.72
CA GLU A 72 -3.69 8.61 -12.91
C GLU A 72 -3.12 10.03 -13.00
N GLY A 73 -1.94 10.26 -12.41
CA GLY A 73 -1.38 11.60 -12.25
C GLY A 73 -2.24 12.45 -11.30
N VAL A 74 -2.29 13.78 -11.55
CA VAL A 74 -3.16 14.71 -10.82
C VAL A 74 -4.13 15.32 -11.83
N ASN A 75 -5.31 14.72 -11.97
CA ASN A 75 -6.37 15.11 -12.88
C ASN A 75 -7.69 15.39 -12.11
N GLN A 76 -8.77 15.67 -12.84
CA GLN A 76 -10.07 15.99 -12.24
C GLN A 76 -10.65 14.83 -11.42
N SER A 77 -10.49 13.57 -11.87
CA SER A 77 -11.01 12.41 -11.13
C SER A 77 -10.25 12.19 -9.83
N PHE A 78 -8.93 12.36 -9.87
CA PHE A 78 -8.07 12.34 -8.69
C PHE A 78 -8.47 13.45 -7.69
N GLN A 79 -8.66 14.68 -8.17
CA GLN A 79 -9.11 15.80 -7.33
C GLN A 79 -10.47 15.54 -6.69
N ARG A 80 -11.45 15.03 -7.45
CA ARG A 80 -12.78 14.67 -6.92
C ARG A 80 -12.67 13.62 -5.82
N ARG A 81 -11.85 12.59 -6.01
CA ARG A 81 -11.61 11.55 -5.01
C ARG A 81 -10.94 12.11 -3.75
N MET A 82 -9.94 12.96 -3.89
CA MET A 82 -9.31 13.67 -2.77
C MET A 82 -10.32 14.45 -1.95
N ASN A 83 -11.19 15.22 -2.62
CA ASN A 83 -12.23 16.00 -1.96
C ASN A 83 -13.27 15.11 -1.27
N TYR A 84 -13.76 14.08 -1.96
CA TYR A 84 -14.72 13.12 -1.41
C TYR A 84 -14.22 12.41 -0.16
N LEU A 85 -12.94 12.08 -0.12
CA LEU A 85 -12.29 11.41 1.02
C LEU A 85 -11.82 12.40 2.11
N GLY A 86 -12.02 13.70 1.93
CA GLY A 86 -11.62 14.72 2.90
C GLY A 86 -10.12 14.79 3.12
N MET A 87 -9.32 14.65 2.06
CA MET A 87 -7.85 14.62 2.17
C MET A 87 -7.24 15.97 2.59
N ASN A 88 -7.99 17.05 2.53
CA ASN A 88 -7.61 18.36 3.08
C ASN A 88 -7.32 18.31 4.60
N GLU A 89 -7.91 17.39 5.34
CA GLU A 89 -7.65 17.20 6.78
C GLU A 89 -6.21 16.75 7.08
N VAL A 90 -5.54 16.18 6.10
CA VAL A 90 -4.14 15.69 6.23
C VAL A 90 -3.15 16.47 5.39
N GLN A 91 -3.50 17.70 4.96
CA GLN A 91 -2.57 18.59 4.27
C GLN A 91 -1.29 18.78 5.12
N GLY A 92 -0.14 18.85 4.43
CA GLY A 92 1.16 18.90 5.11
C GLY A 92 1.77 17.56 5.47
N LYS A 93 0.94 16.52 5.67
CA LYS A 93 1.41 15.14 5.92
C LYS A 93 1.26 14.21 4.72
N PHE A 94 0.29 14.46 3.85
CA PHE A 94 0.09 13.71 2.60
C PHE A 94 0.60 14.53 1.41
N ARG A 95 1.51 13.96 0.63
CA ARG A 95 2.08 14.59 -0.56
C ARG A 95 1.93 13.68 -1.76
N VAL A 96 1.56 14.25 -2.91
CA VAL A 96 1.45 13.53 -4.19
C VAL A 96 2.62 13.90 -5.08
N VAL A 97 3.18 12.90 -5.74
CA VAL A 97 4.26 13.04 -6.72
C VAL A 97 3.85 12.24 -7.96
N VAL A 98 4.09 12.80 -9.15
CA VAL A 98 3.63 12.17 -10.41
C VAL A 98 4.76 11.61 -11.27
N ASP A 99 5.98 12.14 -11.17
CA ASP A 99 7.04 11.85 -12.14
C ASP A 99 8.37 11.36 -11.55
N ASP A 100 8.55 11.32 -10.22
CA ASP A 100 9.81 10.83 -9.66
C ASP A 100 10.10 9.39 -10.14
N THR A 101 11.30 9.17 -10.64
CA THR A 101 11.87 7.82 -10.84
C THR A 101 12.17 7.17 -9.50
N ILE A 102 12.50 5.88 -9.49
CA ILE A 102 12.88 5.18 -8.26
C ILE A 102 14.16 5.78 -7.63
N GLU A 103 15.09 6.29 -8.46
CA GLU A 103 16.31 6.97 -8.03
C GLU A 103 16.00 8.32 -7.37
N GLU A 104 15.13 9.12 -7.97
CA GLU A 104 14.69 10.42 -7.42
C GLU A 104 13.92 10.21 -6.11
N LEU A 105 13.08 9.18 -6.03
CA LEU A 105 12.45 8.77 -4.78
C LEU A 105 13.50 8.40 -3.74
N ALA A 106 14.55 7.65 -4.10
CA ALA A 106 15.63 7.31 -3.16
C ALA A 106 16.36 8.55 -2.63
N VAL A 107 16.57 9.57 -3.47
CA VAL A 107 17.11 10.87 -3.05
C VAL A 107 16.15 11.58 -2.09
N ARG A 108 14.84 11.61 -2.41
CA ARG A 108 13.80 12.16 -1.54
C ARG A 108 13.77 11.50 -0.17
N LEU A 109 13.85 10.16 -0.13
CA LEU A 109 13.79 9.37 1.10
C LEU A 109 15.06 9.50 1.96
N SER A 110 16.18 9.93 1.38
CA SER A 110 17.44 10.18 2.10
C SER A 110 17.47 11.50 2.86
N LYS A 111 16.53 12.42 2.59
CA LYS A 111 16.48 13.75 3.24
C LYS A 111 15.96 13.64 4.68
N PRO A 112 16.36 14.56 5.58
CA PRO A 112 15.75 14.70 6.90
C PRO A 112 14.22 14.90 6.78
N LYS A 113 13.45 14.37 7.74
CA LYS A 113 11.97 14.46 7.77
C LYS A 113 11.29 13.88 6.52
N SER A 114 11.98 12.99 5.78
CA SER A 114 11.43 12.33 4.59
C SER A 114 10.21 11.46 4.95
N PRO A 115 9.33 11.15 3.98
CA PRO A 115 8.13 10.35 4.21
C PRO A 115 8.44 9.02 4.90
N LYS A 116 7.55 8.63 5.82
CA LYS A 116 7.61 7.34 6.52
C LYS A 116 6.88 6.25 5.73
N PHE A 117 5.80 6.63 5.05
CA PHE A 117 4.94 5.75 4.26
C PHE A 117 5.03 6.13 2.78
N ILE A 118 5.29 5.17 1.93
CA ILE A 118 5.48 5.34 0.49
C ILE A 118 4.44 4.50 -0.24
N ILE A 119 3.54 5.13 -0.97
CA ILE A 119 2.51 4.50 -1.78
C ILE A 119 2.91 4.62 -3.26
N VAL A 120 2.91 3.51 -3.99
CA VAL A 120 3.26 3.43 -5.42
C VAL A 120 2.04 2.96 -6.20
N ASP A 121 1.36 3.87 -6.88
CA ASP A 121 0.13 3.64 -7.65
C ASP A 121 0.31 4.03 -9.13
N SER A 122 0.44 3.08 -10.07
CA SER A 122 0.59 1.64 -9.82
C SER A 122 2.03 1.19 -10.07
N PHE A 123 2.37 0.05 -9.48
CA PHE A 123 3.69 -0.55 -9.65
C PHE A 123 3.98 -0.94 -11.09
N GLN A 124 2.96 -1.35 -11.88
CA GLN A 124 3.13 -1.68 -13.30
C GLN A 124 3.59 -0.48 -14.10
N VAL A 125 2.88 0.66 -13.98
CA VAL A 125 3.26 1.90 -14.68
C VAL A 125 4.66 2.36 -14.24
N GLY A 126 4.97 2.24 -12.96
CA GLY A 126 6.33 2.50 -12.47
C GLY A 126 7.39 1.59 -13.09
N CYS A 127 7.05 0.34 -13.45
CA CYS A 127 7.96 -0.57 -14.15
C CYS A 127 8.21 -0.18 -15.60
N ASP A 128 7.26 0.50 -16.24
CA ASP A 128 7.36 0.81 -17.68
C ASP A 128 8.35 1.95 -17.94
N ASP A 129 8.34 3.01 -17.14
CA ASP A 129 9.10 4.23 -17.43
C ASP A 129 9.76 4.91 -16.20
N LYS A 130 9.52 4.46 -14.97
CA LYS A 130 10.08 5.08 -13.73
C LYS A 130 11.20 4.25 -13.08
N GLY A 131 11.73 3.26 -13.78
CA GLY A 131 12.85 2.43 -13.30
C GLY A 131 12.48 1.39 -12.24
N TRP A 132 11.20 1.19 -11.94
CA TRP A 132 10.75 0.19 -11.00
C TRP A 132 10.90 -1.23 -11.59
N THR A 133 11.91 -1.94 -11.14
CA THR A 133 12.04 -3.39 -11.37
C THR A 133 11.89 -4.13 -10.04
N TYR A 134 11.64 -5.44 -10.09
CA TYR A 134 11.64 -6.22 -8.85
C TYR A 134 12.96 -6.10 -8.05
N PRO A 135 14.17 -6.21 -8.66
CA PRO A 135 15.41 -6.01 -7.91
C PRO A 135 15.57 -4.60 -7.34
N ALA A 136 15.20 -3.56 -8.10
CA ALA A 136 15.29 -2.18 -7.66
C ALA A 136 14.34 -1.90 -6.48
N ALA A 137 13.08 -2.37 -6.55
CA ALA A 137 12.13 -2.27 -5.45
C ALA A 137 12.65 -2.95 -4.17
N VAL A 138 13.19 -4.17 -4.29
CA VAL A 138 13.78 -4.90 -3.15
C VAL A 138 14.99 -4.17 -2.58
N ALA A 139 15.86 -3.61 -3.43
CA ALA A 139 17.02 -2.84 -3.00
C ALA A 139 16.60 -1.57 -2.24
N LEU A 140 15.59 -0.84 -2.76
CA LEU A 140 15.04 0.35 -2.12
C LEU A 140 14.44 0.03 -0.74
N MET A 141 13.59 -1.00 -0.65
CA MET A 141 13.00 -1.46 0.62
C MET A 141 14.07 -1.84 1.65
N ARG A 142 15.14 -2.52 1.23
CA ARG A 142 16.25 -2.89 2.11
C ARG A 142 17.05 -1.67 2.58
N ARG A 143 17.30 -0.72 1.68
CA ARG A 143 18.00 0.53 2.01
C ARG A 143 17.22 1.36 3.02
N PHE A 144 15.91 1.41 2.89
CA PHE A 144 15.01 2.18 3.75
C PHE A 144 14.11 1.28 4.62
N ASN A 145 14.70 0.29 5.27
CA ASN A 145 14.01 -0.77 6.01
C ASN A 145 13.19 -0.32 7.23
N ARG A 146 13.27 0.95 7.62
CA ARG A 146 12.44 1.57 8.66
C ARG A 146 11.21 2.28 8.09
N LYS A 147 11.02 2.26 6.77
CA LYS A 147 9.89 2.88 6.08
C LYS A 147 8.93 1.81 5.58
N CYS A 148 7.66 2.17 5.47
CA CYS A 148 6.62 1.32 4.94
C CYS A 148 6.45 1.57 3.44
N PHE A 149 6.51 0.53 2.64
CA PHE A 149 6.25 0.58 1.20
C PHE A 149 4.94 -0.13 0.89
N ILE A 150 4.06 0.55 0.15
CA ILE A 150 2.73 0.09 -0.23
C ILE A 150 2.64 0.12 -1.74
N PHE A 151 2.59 -1.06 -2.36
CA PHE A 151 2.54 -1.22 -3.80
C PHE A 151 1.12 -1.58 -4.24
N ILE A 152 0.63 -0.88 -5.26
CA ILE A 152 -0.65 -1.16 -5.89
C ILE A 152 -0.39 -1.83 -7.23
N SER A 153 -1.19 -2.85 -7.51
CA SER A 153 -1.09 -3.64 -8.74
C SER A 153 -2.48 -3.95 -9.30
N GLN A 154 -2.59 -3.89 -10.61
CA GLN A 154 -3.74 -4.44 -11.31
C GLN A 154 -3.66 -5.96 -11.33
N GLU A 155 -4.83 -6.61 -11.38
CA GLU A 155 -4.97 -8.06 -11.59
C GLU A 155 -5.59 -8.34 -12.95
N ASP A 156 -5.07 -9.36 -13.61
CA ASP A 156 -5.71 -10.10 -14.69
C ASP A 156 -5.93 -11.55 -14.21
N LYS A 157 -7.15 -12.08 -14.40
CA LYS A 157 -7.54 -13.44 -13.97
C LYS A 157 -7.10 -13.77 -12.54
N SER A 158 -7.29 -12.84 -11.62
CA SER A 158 -6.96 -12.96 -10.19
C SER A 158 -5.46 -13.00 -9.83
N GLU A 159 -4.58 -12.75 -10.79
CA GLU A 159 -3.14 -12.65 -10.56
C GLU A 159 -2.61 -11.24 -10.89
N PRO A 160 -1.63 -10.72 -10.13
CA PRO A 160 -1.01 -9.45 -10.44
C PRO A 160 -0.40 -9.43 -11.84
N THR A 161 -0.67 -8.36 -12.57
CA THR A 161 -0.19 -8.20 -13.94
C THR A 161 1.33 -8.02 -13.97
N GLY A 162 1.98 -8.88 -14.74
CA GLY A 162 3.43 -8.84 -14.94
C GLY A 162 4.25 -9.62 -13.91
N LYS A 163 5.36 -10.20 -14.37
CA LYS A 163 6.28 -11.00 -13.55
C LYS A 163 6.88 -10.23 -12.36
N PRO A 164 7.28 -8.94 -12.49
CA PRO A 164 7.79 -8.17 -11.36
C PRO A 164 6.79 -8.03 -10.22
N ALA A 165 5.52 -7.72 -10.52
CA ALA A 165 4.46 -7.56 -9.53
C ALA A 165 4.15 -8.87 -8.79
N ARG A 166 4.06 -10.00 -9.51
CA ARG A 166 3.87 -11.32 -8.90
C ARG A 166 4.99 -11.65 -7.92
N ARG A 167 6.25 -11.41 -8.29
CA ARG A 167 7.40 -11.63 -7.40
C ARG A 167 7.37 -10.73 -6.17
N LEU A 168 7.00 -9.45 -6.36
CA LEU A 168 6.91 -8.48 -5.27
C LEU A 168 5.84 -8.87 -4.25
N ARG A 169 4.66 -9.36 -4.71
CA ARG A 169 3.60 -9.87 -3.84
C ARG A 169 4.09 -10.94 -2.87
N TYR A 170 4.97 -11.84 -3.32
CA TYR A 170 5.46 -12.94 -2.45
C TYR A 170 6.28 -12.45 -1.26
N ILE A 171 7.04 -11.37 -1.42
CA ILE A 171 7.92 -10.88 -0.37
C ILE A 171 7.27 -9.86 0.57
N CYS A 172 6.18 -9.20 0.16
CA CYS A 172 5.45 -8.26 1.00
C CYS A 172 4.82 -8.95 2.22
N ASP A 173 4.83 -8.25 3.35
CA ASP A 173 4.29 -8.75 4.62
C ASP A 173 2.78 -8.82 4.61
N MET A 174 2.14 -7.73 4.18
CA MET A 174 0.69 -7.58 4.06
C MET A 174 0.27 -7.75 2.60
N LYS A 175 -0.70 -8.61 2.35
CA LYS A 175 -1.29 -8.85 1.03
C LYS A 175 -2.76 -8.54 1.10
N VAL A 176 -3.20 -7.57 0.32
CA VAL A 176 -4.60 -7.12 0.32
C VAL A 176 -5.17 -7.25 -1.08
N ARG A 177 -6.33 -7.84 -1.18
CA ARG A 177 -7.09 -7.92 -2.42
C ARG A 177 -8.35 -7.06 -2.32
N VAL A 178 -8.56 -6.19 -3.30
CA VAL A 178 -9.73 -5.32 -3.37
C VAL A 178 -10.69 -5.86 -4.42
N ILE A 179 -11.88 -6.29 -3.98
CA ILE A 179 -12.93 -6.87 -4.82
C ILE A 179 -14.28 -6.30 -4.38
N GLY A 180 -15.11 -5.84 -5.31
CA GLY A 180 -16.44 -5.33 -5.02
C GLY A 180 -16.44 -4.25 -3.94
N TYR A 181 -15.46 -3.35 -3.99
CA TYR A 181 -15.26 -2.27 -3.01
C TYR A 181 -15.05 -2.75 -1.57
N LYS A 182 -14.53 -3.96 -1.40
CA LYS A 182 -14.09 -4.54 -0.12
C LYS A 182 -12.62 -4.89 -0.20
N ALA A 183 -11.84 -4.55 0.82
CA ALA A 183 -10.42 -4.89 0.91
C ALA A 183 -10.24 -6.04 1.91
N TYR A 184 -9.77 -7.16 1.40
CA TYR A 184 -9.52 -8.40 2.14
C TYR A 184 -8.03 -8.58 2.37
N CYS A 185 -7.63 -8.85 3.60
CA CYS A 185 -6.25 -9.23 3.89
C CYS A 185 -6.05 -10.73 3.66
N LEU A 186 -4.97 -11.07 2.95
CA LEU A 186 -4.61 -12.43 2.57
C LEU A 186 -3.21 -12.77 3.12
N GLY A 187 -3.00 -14.03 3.44
CA GLY A 187 -1.67 -14.53 3.79
C GLY A 187 -1.27 -14.29 5.25
N ARG A 188 -0.22 -13.50 5.50
CA ARG A 188 0.35 -13.31 6.84
C ARG A 188 -0.43 -12.33 7.73
N SER A 189 -1.67 -12.06 7.42
CA SER A 189 -2.52 -11.20 8.23
C SER A 189 -2.70 -11.75 9.64
N ILE A 190 -2.70 -10.84 10.59
CA ILE A 190 -3.07 -11.09 11.98
C ILE A 190 -4.46 -10.52 12.31
N GLY A 191 -5.21 -10.08 11.29
CA GLY A 191 -6.60 -9.65 11.42
C GLY A 191 -7.56 -10.83 11.64
N GLU A 192 -8.82 -10.54 11.95
CA GLU A 192 -9.84 -11.54 12.17
C GLU A 192 -10.24 -12.24 10.85
N ALA A 193 -10.42 -13.55 10.90
CA ALA A 193 -10.82 -14.34 9.73
C ALA A 193 -12.16 -13.85 9.16
N GLY A 194 -12.22 -13.66 7.83
CA GLY A 194 -13.44 -13.24 7.13
C GLY A 194 -13.77 -11.74 7.24
N LYS A 195 -13.04 -10.97 8.03
CA LYS A 195 -13.22 -9.51 8.09
C LYS A 195 -12.62 -8.82 6.87
N TYR A 196 -13.23 -7.70 6.51
CA TYR A 196 -12.78 -6.84 5.40
C TYR A 196 -13.04 -5.37 5.69
N TYR A 197 -12.28 -4.52 5.01
CA TYR A 197 -12.51 -3.08 5.04
C TYR A 197 -13.49 -2.68 3.93
N VAL A 198 -14.52 -1.90 4.25
CA VAL A 198 -15.48 -1.38 3.26
C VAL A 198 -14.92 -0.10 2.66
N VAL A 199 -14.55 -0.15 1.39
CA VAL A 199 -13.98 0.99 0.65
C VAL A 199 -15.06 2.00 0.27
N TRP A 200 -16.21 1.51 -0.20
CA TRP A 200 -17.35 2.33 -0.61
C TRP A 200 -18.66 1.55 -0.42
N LYS A 201 -19.49 2.03 0.50
CA LYS A 201 -20.73 1.34 0.91
C LYS A 201 -21.71 1.14 -0.25
N ASP A 202 -21.97 2.20 -1.02
CA ASP A 202 -22.94 2.13 -2.13
C ASP A 202 -22.45 1.22 -3.27
N GLY A 203 -21.14 1.19 -3.50
CA GLY A 203 -20.51 0.28 -4.46
C GLY A 203 -20.66 -1.18 -4.07
N VAL A 204 -20.56 -1.51 -2.78
CA VAL A 204 -20.80 -2.86 -2.25
C VAL A 204 -22.24 -3.29 -2.49
N ILE A 205 -23.23 -2.41 -2.30
CA ILE A 205 -24.65 -2.71 -2.53
C ILE A 205 -24.89 -2.99 -4.02
N LYS A 206 -24.36 -2.16 -4.92
CA LYS A 206 -24.49 -2.36 -6.37
C LYS A 206 -23.91 -3.70 -6.80
N THR A 207 -22.67 -4.00 -6.40
CA THR A 207 -22.01 -5.27 -6.77
C THR A 207 -22.80 -6.49 -6.28
N ASN A 208 -23.38 -6.44 -5.08
CA ASN A 208 -24.19 -7.55 -4.57
C ASN A 208 -25.52 -7.74 -5.34
N ASN A 209 -26.07 -6.67 -5.91
CA ASN A 209 -27.28 -6.76 -6.74
C ASN A 209 -26.96 -7.32 -8.13
N ASP A 210 -25.84 -6.93 -8.74
CA ASP A 210 -25.42 -7.41 -10.06
C ASP A 210 -25.03 -8.91 -10.03
N THR A 211 -24.67 -9.46 -8.88
CA THR A 211 -24.34 -10.90 -8.72
C THR A 211 -25.59 -11.78 -8.54
N LYS A 212 -26.78 -11.18 -8.41
CA LYS A 212 -28.07 -11.88 -8.25
C LYS A 212 -28.88 -11.97 -9.55
N LEU A 213 -28.36 -11.45 -10.66
CA LEU A 213 -28.89 -11.60 -12.03
C LEU A 213 -28.04 -12.63 -12.79
#